data_7ca7de60e6efeedba02505ce3cecaa5e
#
_entry.id   7ca7de60e6efeedba02505ce3cecaa5e
#
_cell.length_a   1.000
_cell.length_b   1.000
_cell.length_c   1.000
_cell.angle_alpha   90.00
_cell.angle_beta   90.00
_cell.angle_gamma   90.00
#
_symmetry.space_group_name_H-M   'P 1'
#
loop_
_entity.id
_entity.type
_entity.pdbx_description
1 polymer ?
#
loop_
_entity_poly.entity_id
_entity_poly.type
_entity_poly.pdbx_seq_one_letter_code
_entity_poly.pdbx_strand_id
1 'polypeptide(L)'
;MEISLTNKIIIFDTTLRDGEQSPGASMTKEEKVRIARQLEKLGVNIIEAGFAAASPGDFEAIQAVSKAIKKSTVCSLARAIESDIEKAGNAIKDARSKRIHTFIATSPIHMQNKLRMKSDKVLARAVDAVKWALNYTCLLYTSPSPRDNGR
;
A
#
# COMPACT_ATOMS: atom_id res chain seq x y z
N MET A 1 -36.49 1.03 11.23
CA MET A 1 -35.29 1.75 10.80
C MET A 1 -34.47 0.77 9.96
N GLU A 2 -34.69 0.75 8.64
CA GLU A 2 -33.98 -0.15 7.74
C GLU A 2 -32.54 0.38 7.58
N ILE A 3 -31.58 -0.39 8.05
CA ILE A 3 -30.17 -0.14 7.76
C ILE A 3 -29.97 -0.59 6.30
N SER A 4 -30.10 0.34 5.36
CA SER A 4 -29.68 0.11 3.99
C SER A 4 -28.15 -0.07 3.98
N LEU A 5 -27.73 -1.32 4.10
CA LEU A 5 -26.38 -1.72 3.75
C LEU A 5 -26.23 -1.59 2.23
N THR A 6 -25.92 -0.38 1.77
CA THR A 6 -25.45 -0.23 0.40
C THR A 6 -24.13 -0.99 0.30
N ASN A 7 -24.17 -2.16 -0.34
CA ASN A 7 -22.96 -2.95 -0.67
C ASN A 7 -22.09 -2.15 -1.66
N LYS A 8 -21.33 -1.20 -1.13
CA LYS A 8 -20.41 -0.42 -1.95
C LYS A 8 -19.16 -1.24 -2.21
N ILE A 9 -18.96 -1.64 -3.46
CA ILE A 9 -17.71 -2.27 -3.90
C ILE A 9 -16.62 -1.19 -3.97
N ILE A 10 -15.46 -1.48 -3.39
CA ILE A 10 -14.27 -0.62 -3.45
C ILE A 10 -13.24 -1.32 -4.32
N ILE A 11 -12.86 -0.66 -5.43
CA ILE A 11 -11.81 -1.13 -6.33
C ILE A 11 -10.46 -0.65 -5.84
N PHE A 12 -9.59 -1.60 -5.55
CA PHE A 12 -8.19 -1.38 -5.18
C PHE A 12 -7.30 -1.82 -6.34
N ASP A 13 -6.67 -0.87 -7.03
CA ASP A 13 -5.80 -1.12 -8.18
C ASP A 13 -4.33 -1.17 -7.76
N THR A 14 -3.61 -2.20 -8.19
CA THR A 14 -2.19 -2.43 -7.90
C THR A 14 -1.29 -2.37 -9.14
N THR A 15 -1.78 -1.86 -10.25
CA THR A 15 -1.03 -1.79 -11.51
C THR A 15 0.31 -1.10 -11.34
N LEU A 16 0.35 0.02 -10.63
CA LEU A 16 1.56 0.82 -10.43
C LEU A 16 2.52 0.27 -9.36
N ARG A 17 2.16 -0.81 -8.68
CA ARG A 17 3.03 -1.49 -7.72
C ARG A 17 3.28 -2.94 -8.13
N ASP A 18 2.25 -3.81 -8.10
CA ASP A 18 2.38 -5.23 -8.42
C ASP A 18 2.57 -5.45 -9.92
N GLY A 19 1.82 -4.73 -10.73
CA GLY A 19 1.92 -4.80 -12.19
C GLY A 19 3.30 -4.40 -12.70
N GLU A 20 3.94 -3.40 -12.10
CA GLU A 20 5.28 -2.96 -12.44
C GLU A 20 6.38 -4.00 -12.14
N GLN A 21 6.12 -4.97 -11.27
CA GLN A 21 7.06 -6.05 -10.97
C GLN A 21 7.16 -7.09 -12.09
N SER A 22 6.29 -7.02 -13.09
CA SER A 22 6.35 -7.89 -14.26
C SER A 22 7.56 -7.55 -15.11
N PRO A 23 8.25 -8.54 -15.71
CA PRO A 23 9.40 -8.29 -16.58
C PRO A 23 9.05 -7.33 -17.72
N GLY A 24 9.85 -6.26 -17.87
CA GLY A 24 9.65 -5.25 -18.91
C GLY A 24 8.55 -4.22 -18.65
N ALA A 25 7.91 -4.25 -17.48
CA ALA A 25 6.83 -3.32 -17.12
C ALA A 25 7.29 -2.14 -16.25
N SER A 26 8.59 -1.93 -16.08
CA SER A 26 9.13 -0.78 -15.35
C SER A 26 8.67 0.53 -15.97
N MET A 27 8.24 1.46 -15.15
CA MET A 27 7.66 2.74 -15.57
C MET A 27 8.48 3.92 -15.05
N THR A 28 8.60 4.95 -15.86
CA THR A 28 9.10 6.25 -15.42
C THR A 28 8.09 6.94 -14.50
N LYS A 29 8.55 7.92 -13.74
CA LYS A 29 7.69 8.74 -12.88
C LYS A 29 6.53 9.39 -13.67
N GLU A 30 6.80 9.89 -14.86
CA GLU A 30 5.84 10.53 -15.75
C GLU A 30 4.78 9.54 -16.25
N GLU A 31 5.20 8.33 -16.60
CA GLU A 31 4.30 7.24 -17.01
C GLU A 31 3.39 6.82 -15.86
N LYS A 32 3.93 6.66 -14.64
CA LYS A 32 3.13 6.38 -13.45
C LYS A 32 2.05 7.43 -13.20
N VAL A 33 2.40 8.72 -13.29
CA VAL A 33 1.44 9.80 -13.14
C VAL A 33 0.36 9.76 -14.22
N ARG A 34 0.73 9.48 -15.47
CA ARG A 34 -0.20 9.37 -16.60
C ARG A 34 -1.19 8.21 -16.39
N ILE A 35 -0.69 7.04 -16.01
CA ILE A 35 -1.53 5.87 -15.74
C ILE A 35 -2.44 6.13 -14.52
N ALA A 36 -1.90 6.67 -13.43
CA ALA A 36 -2.69 7.01 -12.25
C ALA A 36 -3.89 7.92 -12.58
N ARG A 37 -3.69 8.93 -13.44
CA ARG A 37 -4.77 9.79 -13.91
C ARG A 37 -5.82 9.04 -14.74
N GLN A 38 -5.42 8.05 -15.53
CA GLN A 38 -6.39 7.23 -16.27
C GLN A 38 -7.17 6.30 -15.33
N LEU A 39 -6.51 5.69 -14.34
CA LEU A 39 -7.17 4.90 -13.31
C LEU A 39 -8.18 5.74 -12.51
N GLU A 40 -7.83 6.97 -12.17
CA GLU A 40 -8.76 7.91 -11.52
C GLU A 40 -9.96 8.24 -12.41
N LYS A 41 -9.74 8.51 -13.72
CA LYS A 41 -10.83 8.75 -14.70
C LYS A 41 -11.73 7.52 -14.85
N LEU A 42 -11.18 6.32 -14.76
CA LEU A 42 -11.90 5.05 -14.81
C LEU A 42 -12.78 4.83 -13.55
N GLY A 43 -12.56 5.63 -12.50
CA GLY A 43 -13.33 5.54 -11.27
C GLY A 43 -12.75 4.57 -10.23
N VAL A 44 -11.49 4.18 -10.36
CA VAL A 44 -10.79 3.38 -9.35
C VAL A 44 -10.78 4.13 -8.01
N ASN A 45 -11.17 3.44 -6.94
CA ASN A 45 -11.29 4.05 -5.62
C ASN A 45 -9.93 4.27 -4.95
N ILE A 46 -9.04 3.27 -5.06
CA ILE A 46 -7.72 3.28 -4.42
C ILE A 46 -6.67 2.87 -5.44
N ILE A 47 -5.62 3.67 -5.56
CA ILE A 47 -4.48 3.43 -6.45
C ILE A 47 -3.25 3.17 -5.59
N GLU A 48 -2.72 1.95 -5.61
CA GLU A 48 -1.46 1.62 -4.97
C GLU A 48 -0.31 2.06 -5.88
N ALA A 49 0.27 3.21 -5.53
CA ALA A 49 1.21 3.93 -6.40
C ALA A 49 2.64 3.34 -6.41
N GLY A 50 2.97 2.50 -5.44
CA GLY A 50 4.28 1.86 -5.36
C GLY A 50 4.70 1.48 -3.94
N PHE A 51 6.00 1.15 -3.80
CA PHE A 51 6.65 0.84 -2.54
C PHE A 51 7.74 1.87 -2.23
N ALA A 52 7.43 2.86 -1.42
CA ALA A 52 8.27 4.03 -1.15
C ALA A 52 9.66 3.69 -0.57
N ALA A 53 9.79 2.55 0.11
CA ALA A 53 11.04 2.12 0.69
C ALA A 53 11.96 1.34 -0.28
N ALA A 54 11.48 1.02 -1.49
CA ALA A 54 12.24 0.24 -2.46
C ALA A 54 13.43 1.05 -3.02
N SER A 55 13.19 2.30 -3.42
CA SER A 55 14.23 3.18 -3.95
C SER A 55 13.86 4.67 -3.79
N PRO A 56 14.82 5.61 -3.92
CA PRO A 56 14.52 7.04 -4.00
C PRO A 56 13.59 7.38 -5.19
N GLY A 57 13.77 6.73 -6.34
CA GLY A 57 12.93 6.93 -7.52
C GLY A 57 11.47 6.51 -7.29
N ASP A 58 11.24 5.39 -6.60
CA ASP A 58 9.89 4.97 -6.20
C ASP A 58 9.25 5.97 -5.26
N PHE A 59 10.00 6.46 -4.28
CA PHE A 59 9.53 7.50 -3.36
C PHE A 59 9.08 8.75 -4.12
N GLU A 60 9.91 9.28 -5.03
CA GLU A 60 9.59 10.46 -5.86
C GLU A 60 8.39 10.22 -6.77
N ALA A 61 8.28 9.03 -7.36
CA ALA A 61 7.15 8.68 -8.22
C ALA A 61 5.84 8.66 -7.43
N ILE A 62 5.82 8.08 -6.22
CA ILE A 62 4.66 8.10 -5.34
C ILE A 62 4.29 9.53 -4.94
N GLN A 63 5.26 10.38 -4.64
CA GLN A 63 5.00 11.81 -4.36
C GLN A 63 4.36 12.52 -5.56
N ALA A 64 4.84 12.26 -6.77
CA ALA A 64 4.29 12.85 -7.99
C ALA A 64 2.84 12.40 -8.23
N VAL A 65 2.55 11.11 -8.06
CA VAL A 65 1.18 10.57 -8.11
C VAL A 65 0.31 11.22 -7.04
N SER A 66 0.79 11.35 -5.82
CA SER A 66 0.07 11.95 -4.68
C SER A 66 -0.37 13.39 -4.97
N LYS A 67 0.49 14.17 -5.62
CA LYS A 67 0.17 15.56 -6.03
C LYS A 67 -0.82 15.61 -7.19
N ALA A 68 -0.78 14.62 -8.08
CA ALA A 68 -1.55 14.62 -9.32
C ALA A 68 -3.01 14.15 -9.14
N ILE A 69 -3.24 13.20 -8.23
CA ILE A 69 -4.55 12.55 -8.00
C ILE A 69 -5.41 13.39 -7.06
N LYS A 70 -6.72 13.53 -7.38
CA LYS A 70 -7.64 14.41 -6.66
C LYS A 70 -8.88 13.72 -6.10
N LYS A 71 -9.34 12.63 -6.72
CA LYS A 71 -10.58 11.92 -6.34
C LYS A 71 -10.29 10.55 -5.71
N SER A 72 -9.37 9.79 -6.30
CA SER A 72 -8.99 8.47 -5.78
C SER A 72 -8.11 8.61 -4.54
N THR A 73 -8.13 7.58 -3.70
CA THR A 73 -7.20 7.44 -2.56
C THR A 73 -5.85 6.96 -3.08
N VAL A 74 -4.78 7.66 -2.78
CA VAL A 74 -3.42 7.20 -3.09
C VAL A 74 -2.90 6.33 -1.95
N CYS A 75 -2.39 5.15 -2.31
CA CYS A 75 -1.87 4.18 -1.37
C CYS A 75 -0.38 3.91 -1.63
N SER A 76 0.40 3.75 -0.58
CA SER A 76 1.77 3.24 -0.66
C SER A 76 1.89 1.94 0.13
N LEU A 77 2.58 0.96 -0.47
CA LEU A 77 2.94 -0.26 0.22
C LEU A 77 4.05 0.03 1.25
N ALA A 78 4.00 -0.68 2.38
CA ALA A 78 5.04 -0.69 3.41
C ALA A 78 5.12 -2.08 4.06
N ARG A 79 6.31 -2.59 4.30
CA ARG A 79 6.48 -3.73 5.21
C ARG A 79 6.14 -3.29 6.64
N ALA A 80 5.83 -4.24 7.53
CA ALA A 80 5.58 -3.97 8.94
C ALA A 80 6.89 -3.59 9.69
N ILE A 81 7.54 -2.53 9.22
CA ILE A 81 8.79 -1.95 9.73
C ILE A 81 8.60 -0.44 9.81
N GLU A 82 8.96 0.17 10.94
CA GLU A 82 8.72 1.57 11.22
C GLU A 82 9.27 2.49 10.11
N SER A 83 10.52 2.28 9.69
CA SER A 83 11.16 3.08 8.64
C SER A 83 10.48 2.99 7.27
N ASP A 84 9.88 1.83 6.94
CA ASP A 84 9.13 1.67 5.68
C ASP A 84 7.80 2.44 5.76
N ILE A 85 7.13 2.36 6.90
CA ILE A 85 5.86 3.05 7.16
C ILE A 85 6.06 4.56 7.16
N GLU A 86 7.14 5.04 7.79
CA GLU A 86 7.52 6.44 7.76
C GLU A 86 7.75 6.94 6.32
N LYS A 87 8.52 6.19 5.52
CA LYS A 87 8.75 6.54 4.10
C LYS A 87 7.44 6.55 3.31
N ALA A 88 6.58 5.54 3.51
CA ALA A 88 5.27 5.48 2.86
C ALA A 88 4.41 6.70 3.22
N GLY A 89 4.31 7.02 4.51
CA GLY A 89 3.57 8.17 5.01
C GLY A 89 4.07 9.50 4.43
N ASN A 90 5.39 9.68 4.40
CA ASN A 90 6.02 10.87 3.83
C ASN A 90 5.83 10.97 2.31
N ALA A 91 5.84 9.84 1.58
CA ALA A 91 5.62 9.83 0.14
C ALA A 91 4.19 10.24 -0.25
N ILE A 92 3.19 9.85 0.55
CA ILE A 92 1.78 10.16 0.28
C ILE A 92 1.25 11.40 1.01
N LYS A 93 2.10 12.14 1.71
CA LYS A 93 1.66 13.27 2.58
C LYS A 93 0.83 14.32 1.86
N ASP A 94 1.15 14.59 0.58
CA ASP A 94 0.50 15.61 -0.24
C ASP A 94 -0.80 15.11 -0.93
N ALA A 95 -1.16 13.82 -0.76
CA ALA A 95 -2.39 13.28 -1.31
C ALA A 95 -3.62 13.81 -0.55
N ARG A 96 -4.71 14.13 -1.27
CA ARG A 96 -5.98 14.56 -0.67
C ARG A 96 -6.62 13.46 0.17
N SER A 97 -6.63 12.23 -0.37
CA SER A 97 -7.02 11.02 0.34
C SER A 97 -5.86 10.05 0.27
N LYS A 98 -5.44 9.54 1.41
CA LYS A 98 -4.22 8.75 1.54
C LYS A 98 -4.42 7.51 2.39
N ARG A 99 -3.69 6.45 2.05
CA ARG A 99 -3.74 5.16 2.75
C ARG A 99 -2.35 4.53 2.77
N ILE A 100 -2.04 3.83 3.84
CA ILE A 100 -0.87 2.93 3.91
C ILE A 100 -1.39 1.50 3.85
N HIS A 101 -0.79 0.70 2.96
CA HIS A 101 -0.99 -0.74 2.89
C HIS A 101 0.20 -1.43 3.55
N THR A 102 -0.01 -2.04 4.70
CA THR A 102 1.03 -2.83 5.38
C THR A 102 0.63 -4.29 5.49
N PHE A 103 1.61 -5.17 5.51
CA PHE A 103 1.43 -6.61 5.59
C PHE A 103 2.55 -7.26 6.39
N ILE A 104 2.28 -8.42 6.95
CA ILE A 104 3.26 -9.26 7.60
C ILE A 104 2.96 -10.73 7.30
N ALA A 105 4.02 -11.52 7.06
CA ALA A 105 3.87 -12.93 6.79
C ALA A 105 3.50 -13.70 8.09
N THR A 106 2.50 -14.57 7.99
CA THR A 106 1.96 -15.32 9.14
C THR A 106 2.15 -16.82 9.03
N SER A 107 2.60 -17.35 7.88
CA SER A 107 2.86 -18.77 7.73
C SER A 107 4.06 -19.22 8.58
N PRO A 108 4.02 -20.43 9.17
CA PRO A 108 5.11 -20.94 10.01
C PRO A 108 6.47 -20.90 9.32
N ILE A 109 6.52 -21.27 8.04
CA ILE A 109 7.76 -21.28 7.23
C ILE A 109 8.32 -19.85 7.10
N HIS A 110 7.48 -18.87 6.80
CA HIS A 110 7.93 -17.48 6.67
C HIS A 110 8.30 -16.85 8.01
N MET A 111 7.58 -17.16 9.08
CA MET A 111 7.92 -16.67 10.41
C MET A 111 9.30 -17.19 10.85
N GLN A 112 9.61 -18.48 10.61
CA GLN A 112 10.88 -19.10 10.99
C GLN A 112 12.04 -18.65 10.08
N ASN A 113 11.87 -18.74 8.76
CA ASN A 113 12.97 -18.58 7.80
C ASN A 113 13.18 -17.14 7.37
N LYS A 114 12.11 -16.35 7.22
CA LYS A 114 12.17 -14.98 6.72
C LYS A 114 12.16 -13.93 7.83
N LEU A 115 11.21 -14.03 8.75
CA LEU A 115 11.08 -13.06 9.85
C LEU A 115 11.98 -13.43 11.04
N ARG A 116 12.30 -14.72 11.22
CA ARG A 116 13.03 -15.25 12.38
C ARG A 116 12.38 -14.85 13.71
N MET A 117 11.06 -14.88 13.73
CA MET A 117 10.23 -14.43 14.85
C MET A 117 9.25 -15.53 15.27
N LYS A 118 8.97 -15.61 16.57
CA LYS A 118 7.86 -16.39 17.13
C LYS A 118 6.53 -15.68 16.84
N SER A 119 5.42 -16.42 16.83
CA SER A 119 4.06 -15.92 16.55
C SER A 119 3.69 -14.70 17.38
N ASP A 120 4.00 -14.71 18.69
CA ASP A 120 3.69 -13.59 19.59
C ASP A 120 4.40 -12.28 19.16
N LYS A 121 5.65 -12.39 18.72
CA LYS A 121 6.40 -11.24 18.21
C LYS A 121 5.88 -10.76 16.86
N VAL A 122 5.39 -11.67 16.01
CA VAL A 122 4.76 -11.32 14.74
C VAL A 122 3.46 -10.56 15.00
N LEU A 123 2.64 -11.00 15.94
CA LEU A 123 1.43 -10.31 16.36
C LEU A 123 1.74 -8.91 16.92
N ALA A 124 2.70 -8.81 17.84
CA ALA A 124 3.13 -7.52 18.38
C ALA A 124 3.61 -6.57 17.28
N ARG A 125 4.42 -7.06 16.33
CA ARG A 125 4.90 -6.29 15.18
C ARG A 125 3.76 -5.81 14.28
N ALA A 126 2.74 -6.63 14.05
CA ALA A 126 1.55 -6.23 13.29
C ALA A 126 0.81 -5.09 13.98
N VAL A 127 0.62 -5.16 15.29
CA VAL A 127 -0.01 -4.10 16.10
C VAL A 127 0.80 -2.81 16.04
N ASP A 128 2.13 -2.91 16.20
CA ASP A 128 3.01 -1.74 16.12
C ASP A 128 2.96 -1.09 14.74
N ALA A 129 2.98 -1.90 13.67
CA ALA A 129 2.87 -1.39 12.29
C ALA A 129 1.58 -0.59 12.07
N VAL A 130 0.45 -1.06 12.61
CA VAL A 130 -0.82 -0.33 12.57
C VAL A 130 -0.71 1.01 13.33
N LYS A 131 -0.14 1.00 14.53
CA LYS A 131 0.05 2.22 15.34
C LYS A 131 0.93 3.23 14.62
N TRP A 132 2.05 2.81 14.04
CA TRP A 132 2.92 3.70 13.27
C TRP A 132 2.20 4.29 12.06
N ALA A 133 1.46 3.47 11.31
CA ALA A 133 0.72 3.93 10.13
C ALA A 133 -0.37 4.96 10.48
N LEU A 134 -1.03 4.83 11.62
CA LEU A 134 -2.04 5.77 12.09
C LEU A 134 -1.50 7.17 12.38
N ASN A 135 -0.19 7.33 12.60
CA ASN A 135 0.45 8.65 12.74
C ASN A 135 0.47 9.44 11.42
N TYR A 136 0.35 8.76 10.27
CA TYR A 136 0.45 9.37 8.93
C TYR A 136 -0.88 9.42 8.20
N THR A 137 -1.84 8.58 8.56
CA THR A 137 -3.14 8.48 7.88
C THR A 137 -4.21 7.93 8.80
N CYS A 138 -5.44 8.43 8.65
CA CYS A 138 -6.62 7.85 9.31
C CYS A 138 -7.19 6.63 8.58
N LEU A 139 -6.73 6.34 7.37
CA LEU A 139 -7.15 5.17 6.59
C LEU A 139 -6.00 4.19 6.49
N LEU A 140 -6.17 3.04 7.14
CA LEU A 140 -5.24 1.94 7.11
C LEU A 140 -5.87 0.75 6.39
N TYR A 141 -5.08 0.06 5.58
CA TYR A 141 -5.45 -1.22 4.99
C TYR A 141 -4.39 -2.26 5.35
N THR A 142 -4.84 -3.38 5.90
CA THR A 142 -4.03 -4.56 6.14
C THR A 142 -4.61 -5.71 5.35
N SER A 143 -3.80 -6.48 4.66
CA SER A 143 -4.24 -7.70 3.99
C SER A 143 -3.31 -8.87 4.33
N PRO A 144 -3.84 -10.09 4.41
CA PRO A 144 -3.00 -11.27 4.41
C PRO A 144 -2.26 -11.33 3.07
N SER A 145 -0.97 -11.68 3.09
CA SER A 145 -0.22 -11.87 1.86
C SER A 145 -0.85 -13.01 1.06
N PRO A 146 -1.10 -12.84 -0.26
CA PRO A 146 -1.60 -13.94 -1.11
C PRO A 146 -0.71 -15.18 -1.10
N ARG A 147 0.57 -15.03 -0.75
CA ARG A 147 1.54 -16.13 -0.61
C ARG A 147 1.40 -16.93 0.68
N ASP A 148 0.65 -16.40 1.66
CA ASP A 148 0.42 -17.06 2.96
C ASP A 148 -0.82 -17.96 2.95
N ASN A 149 -1.65 -17.89 1.90
CA ASN A 149 -2.73 -18.84 1.68
C ASN A 149 -2.09 -20.16 1.24
N GLY A 150 -1.85 -21.03 2.20
CA GLY A 150 -1.21 -22.33 2.00
C GLY A 150 -1.89 -23.14 0.88
N ARG A 151 -1.24 -23.21 -0.23
CA ARG A 151 -1.37 -24.22 -1.26
C ARG A 151 0.00 -24.80 -1.52
#